data_537928501ed7315edf365fa17d41dd40
#
_entry.id   537928501ed7315edf365fa17d41dd40
#
_cell.length_a   1.000
_cell.length_b   1.000
_cell.length_c   1.000
_cell.angle_alpha   90.00
_cell.angle_beta   90.00
_cell.angle_gamma   90.00
#
_symmetry.space_group_name_H-M   'P 1'
#
loop_
_entity.id
_entity.type
_entity.pdbx_description
1 polymer ?
#
loop_
_entity_poly.entity_id
_entity_poly.type
_entity_poly.pdbx_seq_one_letter_code
_entity_poly.pdbx_strand_id
1 'polypeptide(L)'
;LDEKKFEVDPYLVGAFIGNGCMTLQALTFSSNDKFIDEKIKNLLASPEIYYQPNSYSLCFRQFNKRNIQRNDVFGHLLEINGKYSHEKRIPDMYKHGSIEQRWDLIQGLFDTDGSITYSGGRYNIRYDSTSEGLIDDIQYVLKTLGFMSTKGSYQRNTREGIQRREFCLRVKSSNELKYKFFSTPRKRDLAIEAKKTKRNNVKTFDHISIVNVEKLDEKLPMTCIMVDDPEHLYCVTKDFIVTHNTETVKAMAEGLFGSEENMIRFDMSEYQTVDDVNKFREENADAITKKPYTAVLYDEVEKAHKGVMDLLLQILDDGRLTNRYGRQVSFRNAYIVLTTNVGNNIFQEAQEQDRDITEKLSLVRSALFQNFRPELIGRLDKVIPFVPLSPEVRKEISIRELTKFTEMVNNKGCLLYTSPS
;
A
#
# COMPACT_ATOMS: atom_id res chain seq x y z
N LEU A 1 9.62 0.65 -7.41
CA LEU A 1 10.74 -0.04 -6.76
C LEU A 1 11.70 -0.53 -7.83
N ASP A 2 12.99 -0.34 -7.61
CA ASP A 2 14.03 -0.75 -8.53
C ASP A 2 14.21 -2.26 -8.54
N GLU A 3 14.83 -2.75 -9.61
CA GLU A 3 15.20 -4.16 -9.72
C GLU A 3 16.23 -4.52 -8.65
N LYS A 4 15.94 -5.57 -7.87
CA LYS A 4 16.84 -6.08 -6.83
C LYS A 4 17.60 -7.30 -7.33
N LYS A 5 18.85 -7.44 -6.91
CA LYS A 5 19.62 -8.66 -7.17
C LYS A 5 19.25 -9.70 -6.12
N PHE A 6 18.47 -10.69 -6.51
CA PHE A 6 18.13 -11.85 -5.67
C PHE A 6 19.07 -13.02 -5.95
N GLU A 7 19.42 -13.75 -4.90
CA GLU A 7 20.21 -15.00 -5.03
C GLU A 7 19.36 -16.14 -5.62
N VAL A 8 18.06 -16.14 -5.30
CA VAL A 8 17.09 -17.12 -5.83
C VAL A 8 16.07 -16.37 -6.66
N ASP A 9 15.76 -16.93 -7.82
CA ASP A 9 14.73 -16.37 -8.71
C ASP A 9 13.39 -16.23 -8.00
N PRO A 10 12.68 -15.08 -8.11
CA PRO A 10 11.41 -14.84 -7.42
C PRO A 10 10.32 -15.87 -7.75
N TYR A 11 10.27 -16.36 -9.01
CA TYR A 11 9.32 -17.40 -9.37
C TYR A 11 9.60 -18.71 -8.62
N LEU A 12 10.89 -19.11 -8.48
CA LEU A 12 11.27 -20.26 -7.68
C LEU A 12 10.82 -20.13 -6.24
N VAL A 13 11.05 -18.97 -5.61
CA VAL A 13 10.61 -18.72 -4.24
C VAL A 13 9.10 -18.90 -4.13
N GLY A 14 8.32 -18.29 -5.03
CA GLY A 14 6.87 -18.43 -5.06
C GLY A 14 6.41 -19.87 -5.24
N ALA A 15 7.00 -20.60 -6.20
CA ALA A 15 6.65 -21.98 -6.48
C ALA A 15 6.97 -22.92 -5.29
N PHE A 16 8.12 -22.76 -4.66
CA PHE A 16 8.51 -23.57 -3.50
C PHE A 16 7.77 -23.22 -2.21
N ILE A 17 7.31 -21.98 -2.05
CA ILE A 17 6.36 -21.64 -0.98
C ILE A 17 5.07 -22.44 -1.16
N GLY A 18 4.54 -22.56 -2.39
CA GLY A 18 3.36 -23.39 -2.66
C GLY A 18 3.69 -24.87 -2.46
N ASN A 19 4.26 -25.51 -3.46
CA ASN A 19 4.38 -26.97 -3.56
C ASN A 19 5.74 -27.56 -3.17
N GLY A 20 6.70 -26.74 -2.70
CA GLY A 20 8.01 -27.24 -2.25
C GLY A 20 7.96 -27.88 -0.87
N CYS A 21 8.64 -29.02 -0.71
CA CYS A 21 8.88 -29.59 0.62
C CYS A 21 10.12 -28.95 1.25
N MET A 22 9.92 -28.14 2.28
CA MET A 22 10.97 -27.33 2.90
C MET A 22 11.55 -27.97 4.16
N THR A 23 11.13 -29.20 4.53
CA THR A 23 11.60 -29.91 5.72
C THR A 23 12.58 -31.04 5.39
N LEU A 24 12.63 -31.52 4.14
CA LEU A 24 13.57 -32.56 3.68
C LEU A 24 14.93 -31.98 3.31
N GLN A 25 16.00 -32.79 3.36
CA GLN A 25 17.34 -32.38 2.95
C GLN A 25 17.43 -32.17 1.44
N ALA A 26 16.95 -33.15 0.65
CA ALA A 26 16.89 -33.01 -0.81
C ALA A 26 15.82 -31.99 -1.20
N LEU A 27 16.13 -31.17 -2.21
CA LEU A 27 15.20 -30.26 -2.79
C LEU A 27 14.08 -31.02 -3.51
N THR A 28 12.90 -31.05 -2.95
CA THR A 28 11.75 -31.80 -3.48
C THR A 28 10.56 -30.85 -3.73
N PHE A 29 9.81 -31.19 -4.77
CA PHE A 29 8.68 -30.41 -5.24
C PHE A 29 7.53 -31.34 -5.64
N SER A 30 6.32 -31.02 -5.26
CA SER A 30 5.13 -31.80 -5.62
C SER A 30 4.42 -31.15 -6.79
N SER A 31 4.37 -31.84 -7.93
CA SER A 31 3.72 -31.32 -9.13
C SER A 31 3.14 -32.48 -9.96
N ASN A 32 2.12 -32.15 -10.74
CA ASN A 32 1.58 -32.97 -11.81
C ASN A 32 1.52 -32.18 -13.14
N ASP A 33 2.21 -31.03 -13.19
CA ASP A 33 2.24 -30.14 -14.35
C ASP A 33 3.67 -30.05 -14.91
N LYS A 34 3.89 -30.70 -16.05
CA LYS A 34 5.19 -30.78 -16.72
C LYS A 34 5.75 -29.39 -17.09
N PHE A 35 4.89 -28.39 -17.32
CA PHE A 35 5.34 -27.05 -17.63
C PHE A 35 6.03 -26.41 -16.43
N ILE A 36 5.46 -26.55 -15.23
CA ILE A 36 6.07 -26.08 -13.99
C ILE A 36 7.38 -26.83 -13.74
N ASP A 37 7.37 -28.14 -13.92
CA ASP A 37 8.55 -29.01 -13.68
C ASP A 37 9.75 -28.57 -14.53
N GLU A 38 9.54 -28.37 -15.84
CA GLU A 38 10.59 -27.91 -16.75
C GLU A 38 11.02 -26.46 -16.48
N LYS A 39 10.08 -25.58 -16.10
CA LYS A 39 10.41 -24.20 -15.73
C LYS A 39 11.30 -24.15 -14.49
N ILE A 40 10.96 -24.90 -13.44
CA ILE A 40 11.77 -25.00 -12.21
C ILE A 40 13.15 -25.63 -12.52
N LYS A 41 13.19 -26.70 -13.31
CA LYS A 41 14.43 -27.33 -13.75
C LYS A 41 15.38 -26.35 -14.41
N ASN A 42 14.86 -25.54 -15.34
CA ASN A 42 15.65 -24.55 -16.06
C ASN A 42 16.17 -23.46 -15.12
N LEU A 43 15.34 -22.94 -14.22
CA LEU A 43 15.71 -21.91 -13.25
C LEU A 43 16.75 -22.42 -12.21
N LEU A 44 16.70 -23.70 -11.86
CA LEU A 44 17.70 -24.35 -11.00
C LEU A 44 18.97 -24.76 -11.75
N ALA A 45 19.03 -24.55 -13.08
CA ALA A 45 20.08 -25.12 -13.94
C ALA A 45 20.29 -26.62 -13.70
N SER A 46 19.21 -27.36 -13.40
CA SER A 46 19.26 -28.80 -13.12
C SER A 46 19.22 -29.59 -14.42
N PRO A 47 20.18 -30.50 -14.67
CA PRO A 47 20.17 -31.28 -15.90
C PRO A 47 19.08 -32.36 -15.94
N GLU A 48 18.61 -32.82 -14.77
CA GLU A 48 17.67 -33.92 -14.66
C GLU A 48 16.58 -33.67 -13.61
N ILE A 49 15.35 -34.11 -13.92
CA ILE A 49 14.28 -34.31 -12.96
C ILE A 49 14.12 -35.78 -12.68
N TYR A 50 14.06 -36.16 -11.42
CA TYR A 50 13.76 -37.52 -11.00
C TYR A 50 12.41 -37.56 -10.29
N TYR A 51 11.46 -38.30 -10.84
CA TYR A 51 10.18 -38.57 -10.22
C TYR A 51 10.30 -39.69 -9.21
N GLN A 52 9.88 -39.49 -7.97
CA GLN A 52 9.84 -40.55 -6.98
C GLN A 52 8.75 -41.56 -7.35
N PRO A 53 9.06 -42.89 -7.27
CA PRO A 53 8.07 -43.93 -7.57
C PRO A 53 6.80 -43.76 -6.72
N ASN A 54 5.64 -43.89 -7.35
CA ASN A 54 4.31 -43.83 -6.71
C ASN A 54 3.98 -42.50 -5.97
N SER A 55 4.65 -41.43 -6.32
CA SER A 55 4.33 -40.10 -5.74
C SER A 55 4.33 -39.01 -6.81
N TYR A 56 3.68 -37.91 -6.52
CA TYR A 56 3.76 -36.69 -7.34
C TYR A 56 5.00 -35.86 -6.97
N SER A 57 5.89 -36.39 -6.13
CA SER A 57 7.10 -35.69 -5.70
C SER A 57 8.24 -35.96 -6.70
N LEU A 58 8.95 -34.90 -7.05
CA LEU A 58 10.10 -34.89 -7.90
C LEU A 58 11.31 -34.30 -7.19
N CYS A 59 12.49 -34.78 -7.55
CA CYS A 59 13.76 -34.28 -7.06
C CYS A 59 14.58 -33.75 -8.23
N PHE A 60 15.32 -32.68 -8.00
CA PHE A 60 16.24 -32.11 -8.96
C PHE A 60 17.65 -32.63 -8.73
N ARG A 61 18.36 -32.92 -9.80
CA ARG A 61 19.71 -33.55 -9.76
C ARG A 61 20.74 -32.68 -10.44
N GLN A 62 21.95 -32.75 -9.96
CA GLN A 62 23.17 -32.22 -10.61
C GLN A 62 23.72 -33.18 -11.65
N PHE A 63 24.70 -32.74 -12.47
CA PHE A 63 25.37 -33.57 -13.49
C PHE A 63 26.00 -34.86 -12.95
N ASN A 64 26.42 -34.87 -11.69
CA ASN A 64 26.96 -36.07 -11.00
C ASN A 64 25.87 -36.99 -10.41
N LYS A 65 24.60 -36.79 -10.79
CA LYS A 65 23.41 -37.52 -10.30
C LYS A 65 23.12 -37.35 -8.80
N ARG A 66 23.76 -36.39 -8.13
CA ARG A 66 23.40 -36.04 -6.76
C ARG A 66 22.17 -35.16 -6.73
N ASN A 67 21.33 -35.38 -5.73
CA ASN A 67 20.18 -34.49 -5.50
C ASN A 67 20.65 -33.10 -5.12
N ILE A 68 20.02 -32.05 -5.68
CA ILE A 68 20.21 -30.68 -5.22
C ILE A 68 19.68 -30.59 -3.78
N GLN A 69 20.50 -30.05 -2.88
CA GLN A 69 20.10 -29.91 -1.49
C GLN A 69 19.27 -28.63 -1.31
N ARG A 70 18.25 -28.70 -0.47
CA ARG A 70 17.41 -27.54 -0.16
C ARG A 70 18.23 -26.37 0.38
N ASN A 71 19.17 -26.64 1.30
CA ASN A 71 19.98 -25.61 1.92
C ASN A 71 20.92 -24.89 0.95
N ASP A 72 21.33 -25.55 -0.15
CA ASP A 72 22.17 -24.92 -1.17
C ASP A 72 21.41 -23.83 -1.94
N VAL A 73 20.08 -23.94 -2.00
CA VAL A 73 19.22 -22.98 -2.72
C VAL A 73 18.52 -22.01 -1.74
N PHE A 74 17.93 -22.53 -0.68
CA PHE A 74 17.06 -21.75 0.21
C PHE A 74 17.62 -21.59 1.62
N GLY A 75 18.89 -21.94 1.88
CA GLY A 75 19.47 -21.95 3.22
C GLY A 75 19.41 -20.60 3.95
N HIS A 76 19.53 -19.51 3.20
CA HIS A 76 19.50 -18.15 3.71
C HIS A 76 18.06 -17.58 3.91
N LEU A 77 17.02 -18.26 3.39
CA LEU A 77 15.63 -17.79 3.48
C LEU A 77 14.93 -18.47 4.66
N LEU A 78 15.06 -17.90 5.84
CA LEU A 78 14.57 -18.48 7.10
C LEU A 78 13.03 -18.55 7.18
N GLU A 79 12.34 -17.73 6.41
CA GLU A 79 10.86 -17.69 6.35
C GLU A 79 10.26 -18.92 5.65
N ILE A 80 11.05 -19.63 4.85
CA ILE A 80 10.62 -20.82 4.13
C ILE A 80 11.46 -22.06 4.43
N ASN A 81 12.76 -21.90 4.64
CA ASN A 81 13.68 -23.00 4.89
C ASN A 81 13.38 -23.72 6.21
N GLY A 82 13.16 -25.04 6.17
CA GLY A 82 12.80 -25.83 7.34
C GLY A 82 11.36 -25.65 7.83
N LYS A 83 10.52 -24.87 7.15
CA LYS A 83 9.15 -24.56 7.56
C LYS A 83 8.12 -25.54 7.03
N TYR A 84 7.13 -25.87 7.85
CA TYR A 84 5.92 -26.57 7.45
C TYR A 84 4.96 -25.64 6.69
N SER A 85 4.00 -26.21 5.98
CA SER A 85 3.07 -25.44 5.11
C SER A 85 2.35 -24.30 5.84
N HIS A 86 2.00 -24.48 7.13
CA HIS A 86 1.29 -23.47 7.93
C HIS A 86 2.21 -22.39 8.51
N GLU A 87 3.54 -22.56 8.42
CA GLU A 87 4.55 -21.63 8.94
C GLU A 87 5.19 -20.77 7.84
N LYS A 88 5.05 -21.19 6.57
CA LYS A 88 5.69 -20.50 5.45
C LYS A 88 5.20 -19.07 5.32
N ARG A 89 6.14 -18.16 5.03
CA ARG A 89 5.91 -16.73 4.76
C ARG A 89 6.67 -16.33 3.50
N ILE A 90 6.28 -15.23 2.88
CA ILE A 90 7.11 -14.60 1.84
C ILE A 90 8.25 -13.84 2.54
N PRO A 91 9.53 -14.13 2.19
CA PRO A 91 10.64 -13.35 2.75
C PRO A 91 10.52 -11.87 2.41
N ASP A 92 10.78 -11.00 3.38
CA ASP A 92 10.50 -9.56 3.25
C ASP A 92 11.20 -8.93 2.04
N MET A 93 12.42 -9.34 1.76
CA MET A 93 13.17 -8.84 0.61
C MET A 93 12.45 -9.04 -0.72
N TYR A 94 11.69 -10.14 -0.88
CA TYR A 94 10.93 -10.46 -2.10
C TYR A 94 9.61 -9.70 -2.23
N LYS A 95 9.08 -9.16 -1.13
CA LYS A 95 7.87 -8.31 -1.15
C LYS A 95 8.13 -6.95 -1.80
N HIS A 96 9.41 -6.53 -1.87
CA HIS A 96 9.84 -5.18 -2.26
C HIS A 96 10.78 -5.18 -3.48
N GLY A 97 10.71 -6.18 -4.35
CA GLY A 97 11.39 -6.20 -5.65
C GLY A 97 10.72 -5.27 -6.68
N SER A 98 11.26 -5.24 -7.90
CA SER A 98 10.63 -4.54 -9.04
C SER A 98 9.21 -5.09 -9.31
N ILE A 99 8.44 -4.41 -10.15
CA ILE A 99 7.10 -4.88 -10.55
C ILE A 99 7.17 -6.26 -11.17
N GLU A 100 8.14 -6.49 -12.06
CA GLU A 100 8.36 -7.76 -12.75
C GLU A 100 8.72 -8.86 -11.74
N GLN A 101 9.66 -8.60 -10.84
CA GLN A 101 10.09 -9.54 -9.81
C GLN A 101 8.95 -9.94 -8.86
N ARG A 102 8.09 -8.98 -8.49
CA ARG A 102 6.89 -9.28 -7.70
C ARG A 102 5.85 -10.09 -8.49
N TRP A 103 5.73 -9.84 -9.81
CA TRP A 103 4.88 -10.67 -10.67
C TRP A 103 5.42 -12.10 -10.80
N ASP A 104 6.72 -12.28 -10.95
CA ASP A 104 7.32 -13.62 -11.00
C ASP A 104 7.07 -14.39 -9.70
N LEU A 105 7.22 -13.75 -8.55
CA LEU A 105 6.87 -14.32 -7.25
C LEU A 105 5.38 -14.75 -7.19
N ILE A 106 4.47 -13.86 -7.58
CA ILE A 106 3.03 -14.13 -7.61
C ILE A 106 2.70 -15.26 -8.59
N GLN A 107 3.31 -15.27 -9.78
CA GLN A 107 3.11 -16.37 -10.73
C GLN A 107 3.57 -17.71 -10.16
N GLY A 108 4.73 -17.78 -9.50
CA GLY A 108 5.20 -18.99 -8.84
C GLY A 108 4.21 -19.53 -7.80
N LEU A 109 3.65 -18.65 -6.98
CA LEU A 109 2.61 -18.98 -6.00
C LEU A 109 1.32 -19.46 -6.69
N PHE A 110 0.81 -18.69 -7.66
CA PHE A 110 -0.48 -19.00 -8.28
C PHE A 110 -0.44 -20.15 -9.29
N ASP A 111 0.69 -20.42 -9.91
CA ASP A 111 0.86 -21.59 -10.75
C ASP A 111 0.75 -22.89 -9.93
N THR A 112 1.20 -22.87 -8.69
CA THR A 112 1.11 -24.01 -7.75
C THR A 112 -0.27 -24.07 -7.08
N ASP A 113 -0.50 -23.27 -6.06
CA ASP A 113 -1.69 -23.34 -5.19
C ASP A 113 -2.83 -22.38 -5.60
N GLY A 114 -2.58 -21.51 -6.59
CA GLY A 114 -3.61 -20.65 -7.13
C GLY A 114 -4.61 -21.41 -8.01
N SER A 115 -5.84 -20.96 -8.00
CA SER A 115 -6.92 -21.51 -8.82
C SER A 115 -7.64 -20.42 -9.60
N ILE A 116 -8.12 -20.79 -10.80
CA ILE A 116 -9.05 -20.00 -11.59
C ILE A 116 -10.27 -20.87 -11.90
N THR A 117 -11.44 -20.38 -11.54
CA THR A 117 -12.71 -21.10 -11.68
C THR A 117 -13.77 -20.23 -12.33
N TYR A 118 -14.61 -20.82 -13.16
CA TYR A 118 -15.79 -20.17 -13.73
C TYR A 118 -17.02 -20.50 -12.90
N SER A 119 -17.65 -19.48 -12.31
CA SER A 119 -18.83 -19.64 -11.48
C SER A 119 -19.69 -18.37 -11.53
N GLY A 120 -21.00 -18.53 -11.63
CA GLY A 120 -21.95 -17.41 -11.66
C GLY A 120 -21.74 -16.44 -12.83
N GLY A 121 -21.26 -16.93 -13.99
CA GLY A 121 -20.96 -16.11 -15.16
C GLY A 121 -19.64 -15.31 -15.06
N ARG A 122 -18.77 -15.62 -14.10
CA ARG A 122 -17.50 -14.91 -13.86
C ARG A 122 -16.35 -15.88 -13.64
N TYR A 123 -15.17 -15.47 -14.04
CA TYR A 123 -13.93 -16.13 -13.67
C TYR A 123 -13.41 -15.56 -12.35
N ASN A 124 -13.19 -16.44 -11.38
CA ASN A 124 -12.70 -16.09 -10.04
C ASN A 124 -11.31 -16.64 -9.85
N ILE A 125 -10.39 -15.79 -9.38
CA ILE A 125 -9.02 -16.17 -8.99
C ILE A 125 -8.98 -16.27 -7.48
N ARG A 126 -8.43 -17.41 -6.99
CA ARG A 126 -8.34 -17.73 -5.58
C ARG A 126 -7.00 -18.37 -5.25
N TYR A 127 -6.48 -18.08 -4.07
CA TYR A 127 -5.34 -18.75 -3.47
C TYR A 127 -5.75 -19.30 -2.11
N ASP A 128 -5.38 -20.54 -1.81
CA ASP A 128 -5.69 -21.21 -0.56
C ASP A 128 -4.43 -21.65 0.16
N SER A 129 -4.37 -21.48 1.49
CA SER A 129 -3.24 -21.88 2.32
C SER A 129 -3.65 -22.19 3.75
N THR A 130 -2.89 -23.07 4.40
CA THR A 130 -2.99 -23.28 5.85
C THR A 130 -2.24 -22.21 6.65
N SER A 131 -1.37 -21.42 6.01
CA SER A 131 -0.68 -20.29 6.64
C SER A 131 -1.48 -19.00 6.49
N GLU A 132 -1.98 -18.49 7.60
CA GLU A 132 -2.64 -17.18 7.63
C GLU A 132 -1.68 -16.05 7.24
N GLY A 133 -0.45 -16.11 7.77
CA GLY A 133 0.56 -15.12 7.49
C GLY A 133 0.98 -15.09 6.01
N LEU A 134 1.02 -16.24 5.33
CA LEU A 134 1.27 -16.29 3.89
C LEU A 134 0.16 -15.59 3.10
N ILE A 135 -1.09 -15.78 3.51
CA ILE A 135 -2.22 -15.09 2.89
C ILE A 135 -2.11 -13.57 3.06
N ASP A 136 -1.69 -13.11 4.25
CA ASP A 136 -1.46 -11.68 4.50
C ASP A 136 -0.30 -11.13 3.65
N ASP A 137 0.78 -11.90 3.51
CA ASP A 137 1.93 -11.53 2.66
C ASP A 137 1.53 -11.42 1.18
N ILE A 138 0.78 -12.41 0.66
CA ILE A 138 0.27 -12.39 -0.73
C ILE A 138 -0.66 -11.19 -0.92
N GLN A 139 -1.55 -10.92 0.04
CA GLN A 139 -2.44 -9.78 -0.02
C GLN A 139 -1.66 -8.47 -0.08
N TYR A 140 -0.59 -8.35 0.72
CA TYR A 140 0.30 -7.19 0.69
C TYR A 140 0.95 -7.01 -0.68
N VAL A 141 1.60 -8.05 -1.23
CA VAL A 141 2.24 -7.99 -2.55
C VAL A 141 1.23 -7.62 -3.64
N LEU A 142 0.03 -8.22 -3.62
CA LEU A 142 -1.03 -7.90 -4.59
C LEU A 142 -1.47 -6.44 -4.50
N LYS A 143 -1.58 -5.88 -3.29
CA LYS A 143 -1.89 -4.46 -3.12
C LYS A 143 -0.80 -3.55 -3.71
N THR A 144 0.47 -3.91 -3.54
CA THR A 144 1.59 -3.17 -4.14
C THR A 144 1.62 -3.28 -5.67
N LEU A 145 0.91 -4.24 -6.25
CA LEU A 145 0.70 -4.42 -7.70
C LEU A 145 -0.65 -3.82 -8.18
N GLY A 146 -1.38 -3.10 -7.30
CA GLY A 146 -2.66 -2.46 -7.61
C GLY A 146 -3.87 -3.40 -7.57
N PHE A 147 -3.78 -4.57 -6.93
CA PHE A 147 -4.88 -5.53 -6.88
C PHE A 147 -5.51 -5.63 -5.49
N MET A 148 -6.81 -5.43 -5.45
CA MET A 148 -7.59 -5.68 -4.24
C MET A 148 -7.92 -7.16 -4.09
N SER A 149 -7.99 -7.63 -2.85
CA SER A 149 -8.35 -9.02 -2.54
C SER A 149 -9.12 -9.10 -1.23
N THR A 150 -9.90 -10.17 -1.09
CA THR A 150 -10.67 -10.43 0.13
C THR A 150 -10.15 -11.70 0.78
N LYS A 151 -9.75 -11.59 2.05
CA LYS A 151 -9.35 -12.73 2.89
C LYS A 151 -10.59 -13.37 3.51
N GLY A 152 -10.60 -14.69 3.56
CA GLY A 152 -11.60 -15.49 4.26
C GLY A 152 -10.96 -16.71 4.91
N SER A 153 -11.69 -17.40 5.79
CA SER A 153 -11.25 -18.68 6.36
C SER A 153 -12.41 -19.66 6.42
N TYR A 154 -12.10 -20.96 6.37
CA TYR A 154 -13.06 -22.04 6.48
C TYR A 154 -12.42 -23.27 7.11
N GLN A 155 -13.26 -24.17 7.64
CA GLN A 155 -12.81 -25.46 8.17
C GLN A 155 -12.83 -26.49 7.05
N ARG A 156 -11.74 -27.24 6.91
CA ARG A 156 -11.65 -28.36 5.97
C ARG A 156 -11.37 -29.66 6.72
N ASN A 157 -12.15 -30.67 6.42
CA ASN A 157 -11.88 -32.01 6.91
C ASN A 157 -10.78 -32.63 6.06
N THR A 158 -9.70 -33.10 6.69
CA THR A 158 -8.69 -33.91 6.02
C THR A 158 -9.25 -35.32 5.72
N ARG A 159 -8.55 -36.08 4.86
CA ARG A 159 -8.91 -37.47 4.60
C ARG A 159 -8.89 -38.35 5.84
N GLU A 160 -8.16 -37.95 6.86
CA GLU A 160 -8.04 -38.61 8.17
C GLU A 160 -9.09 -38.15 9.19
N GLY A 161 -10.05 -37.31 8.77
CA GLY A 161 -11.11 -36.78 9.64
C GLY A 161 -10.68 -35.60 10.54
N ILE A 162 -9.44 -35.14 10.43
CA ILE A 162 -8.96 -34.00 11.22
C ILE A 162 -9.46 -32.70 10.61
N GLN A 163 -10.08 -31.85 11.43
CA GLN A 163 -10.46 -30.52 11.00
C GLN A 163 -9.25 -29.58 11.01
N ARG A 164 -8.97 -28.96 9.87
CA ARG A 164 -7.94 -27.93 9.75
C ARG A 164 -8.57 -26.63 9.28
N ARG A 165 -8.13 -25.51 9.87
CA ARG A 165 -8.50 -24.18 9.39
C ARG A 165 -7.65 -23.85 8.16
N GLU A 166 -8.32 -23.52 7.07
CA GLU A 166 -7.69 -23.01 5.84
C GLU A 166 -8.09 -21.56 5.63
N PHE A 167 -7.17 -20.80 5.06
CA PHE A 167 -7.36 -19.40 4.71
C PHE A 167 -7.40 -19.28 3.20
N CYS A 168 -8.26 -18.41 2.70
CA CYS A 168 -8.37 -18.17 1.27
C CYS A 168 -8.27 -16.69 0.96
N LEU A 169 -7.66 -16.40 -0.19
CA LEU A 169 -7.58 -15.08 -0.77
C LEU A 169 -8.32 -15.08 -2.11
N ARG A 170 -9.34 -14.24 -2.23
CA ARG A 170 -10.07 -14.02 -3.48
C ARG A 170 -9.60 -12.73 -4.10
N VAL A 171 -9.00 -12.82 -5.29
CA VAL A 171 -8.46 -11.66 -5.99
C VAL A 171 -9.57 -10.98 -6.78
N LYS A 172 -9.69 -9.67 -6.58
CA LYS A 172 -10.57 -8.81 -7.37
C LYS A 172 -9.75 -8.21 -8.50
N SER A 173 -9.99 -8.64 -9.72
CA SER A 173 -9.24 -8.23 -10.90
C SER A 173 -10.18 -8.06 -12.07
N SER A 174 -9.90 -7.08 -12.94
CA SER A 174 -10.54 -6.98 -14.24
C SER A 174 -10.24 -8.24 -15.06
N ASN A 175 -11.14 -8.59 -15.98
CA ASN A 175 -10.91 -9.75 -16.85
C ASN A 175 -9.67 -9.60 -17.72
N GLU A 176 -9.25 -8.36 -18.02
CA GLU A 176 -8.11 -8.06 -18.87
C GLU A 176 -6.76 -8.42 -18.25
N LEU A 177 -6.66 -8.40 -16.91
CA LEU A 177 -5.41 -8.62 -16.18
C LEU A 177 -5.28 -10.03 -15.57
N LYS A 178 -6.33 -10.84 -15.62
CA LYS A 178 -6.34 -12.18 -14.98
C LYS A 178 -5.25 -13.11 -15.50
N TYR A 179 -4.84 -12.98 -16.74
CA TYR A 179 -3.79 -13.82 -17.33
C TYR A 179 -2.41 -13.60 -16.70
N LYS A 180 -2.16 -12.44 -16.08
CA LYS A 180 -0.87 -12.12 -15.45
C LYS A 180 -0.56 -13.01 -14.23
N PHE A 181 -1.59 -13.57 -13.60
CA PHE A 181 -1.45 -14.42 -12.41
C PHE A 181 -0.87 -15.81 -12.70
N PHE A 182 -0.87 -16.23 -13.95
CA PHE A 182 -0.50 -17.61 -14.31
C PHE A 182 0.48 -17.62 -15.47
N SER A 183 1.56 -18.40 -15.33
CA SER A 183 2.45 -18.71 -16.45
C SER A 183 2.09 -20.07 -17.09
N THR A 184 1.44 -20.98 -16.34
CA THR A 184 1.02 -22.29 -16.86
C THR A 184 -0.04 -22.16 -17.96
N PRO A 185 0.15 -22.78 -19.15
CA PRO A 185 -0.74 -22.64 -20.30
C PRO A 185 -2.21 -22.89 -19.94
N ARG A 186 -2.49 -24.00 -19.24
CA ARG A 186 -3.86 -24.39 -18.87
C ARG A 186 -4.60 -23.32 -18.07
N LYS A 187 -3.98 -22.74 -17.04
CA LYS A 187 -4.61 -21.70 -16.21
C LYS A 187 -4.64 -20.36 -16.95
N ARG A 188 -3.58 -20.06 -17.72
CA ARG A 188 -3.45 -18.84 -18.50
C ARG A 188 -4.50 -18.75 -19.60
N ASP A 189 -4.78 -19.84 -20.30
CA ASP A 189 -5.79 -19.90 -21.37
C ASP A 189 -7.18 -19.64 -20.82
N LEU A 190 -7.55 -20.24 -19.67
CA LEU A 190 -8.78 -19.92 -18.95
C LEU A 190 -8.87 -18.43 -18.57
N ALA A 191 -7.76 -17.84 -18.15
CA ALA A 191 -7.70 -16.43 -17.82
C ALA A 191 -7.83 -15.52 -19.06
N ILE A 192 -7.31 -15.97 -20.22
CA ILE A 192 -7.49 -15.30 -21.50
C ILE A 192 -8.94 -15.40 -21.98
N GLU A 193 -9.60 -16.55 -21.82
CA GLU A 193 -11.02 -16.69 -22.10
C GLU A 193 -11.88 -15.73 -21.28
N ALA A 194 -11.46 -15.40 -20.07
CA ALA A 194 -12.14 -14.43 -19.23
C ALA A 194 -12.28 -13.05 -19.92
N LYS A 195 -11.33 -12.65 -20.78
CA LYS A 195 -11.42 -11.41 -21.56
C LYS A 195 -12.63 -11.36 -22.50
N LYS A 196 -13.07 -12.52 -22.99
CA LYS A 196 -14.17 -12.62 -23.95
C LYS A 196 -15.56 -12.49 -23.29
N THR A 197 -15.64 -12.60 -21.97
CA THR A 197 -16.93 -12.52 -21.27
C THR A 197 -17.36 -11.06 -21.08
N LYS A 198 -18.49 -10.68 -21.69
CA LYS A 198 -19.05 -9.32 -21.67
C LYS A 198 -19.51 -8.80 -20.29
N ARG A 199 -19.52 -9.62 -19.25
CA ARG A 199 -19.89 -9.20 -17.88
C ARG A 199 -18.68 -8.61 -17.14
N ASN A 200 -18.24 -7.45 -17.59
CA ASN A 200 -17.22 -6.61 -16.93
C ASN A 200 -17.80 -5.74 -15.80
N ASN A 201 -18.82 -6.19 -15.08
CA ASN A 201 -19.25 -5.48 -13.88
C ASN A 201 -18.38 -5.88 -12.68
N VAL A 202 -17.07 -5.75 -12.80
CA VAL A 202 -16.28 -5.31 -11.65
C VAL A 202 -16.63 -3.84 -11.54
N LYS A 203 -17.55 -3.47 -10.65
CA LYS A 203 -17.56 -2.10 -10.12
C LYS A 203 -16.13 -1.89 -9.67
N THR A 204 -15.38 -1.10 -10.39
CA THR A 204 -14.11 -0.55 -9.92
C THR A 204 -14.42 -0.05 -8.52
N PHE A 205 -13.56 -0.38 -7.56
CA PHE A 205 -13.79 0.00 -6.17
C PHE A 205 -13.43 1.47 -6.06
N ASP A 206 -14.32 2.32 -6.55
CA ASP A 206 -14.15 3.76 -6.54
C ASP A 206 -14.50 4.37 -5.17
N HIS A 207 -14.98 3.53 -4.24
CA HIS A 207 -15.41 4.01 -2.92
C HIS A 207 -14.84 3.14 -1.80
N ILE A 208 -14.10 3.77 -0.91
CA ILE A 208 -13.73 3.24 0.40
C ILE A 208 -14.77 3.77 1.37
N SER A 209 -15.48 2.85 2.04
CA SER A 209 -16.47 3.21 3.04
C SER A 209 -15.86 3.11 4.43
N ILE A 210 -16.06 4.11 5.26
CA ILE A 210 -15.79 4.03 6.68
C ILE A 210 -16.82 3.08 7.29
N VAL A 211 -16.35 1.95 7.83
CA VAL A 211 -17.22 0.89 8.37
C VAL A 211 -17.52 1.12 9.84
N ASN A 212 -16.59 1.71 10.56
CA ASN A 212 -16.73 2.00 11.98
C ASN A 212 -15.85 3.17 12.39
N VAL A 213 -16.32 3.99 13.33
CA VAL A 213 -15.57 5.05 14.00
C VAL A 213 -15.73 4.83 15.49
N GLU A 214 -14.62 4.56 16.17
CA GLU A 214 -14.60 4.36 17.62
C GLU A 214 -13.92 5.55 18.29
N LYS A 215 -14.57 6.08 19.33
CA LYS A 215 -13.96 7.07 20.19
C LYS A 215 -12.96 6.36 21.11
N LEU A 216 -11.71 6.76 21.03
CA LEU A 216 -10.68 6.28 21.93
C LEU A 216 -10.73 7.09 23.23
N ASP A 217 -10.66 6.39 24.37
CA ASP A 217 -10.63 7.04 25.70
C ASP A 217 -9.26 7.64 26.01
N GLU A 218 -8.22 7.23 25.27
CA GLU A 218 -6.86 7.74 25.39
C GLU A 218 -6.56 8.80 24.31
N LYS A 219 -5.86 9.86 24.72
CA LYS A 219 -5.29 10.83 23.77
C LYS A 219 -4.15 10.15 23.01
N LEU A 220 -4.37 9.84 21.74
CA LEU A 220 -3.30 9.36 20.86
C LEU A 220 -2.48 10.56 20.37
N PRO A 221 -1.14 10.44 20.32
CA PRO A 221 -0.30 11.46 19.72
C PRO A 221 -0.61 11.58 18.23
N MET A 222 -0.73 12.81 17.77
CA MET A 222 -1.16 13.14 16.41
C MET A 222 0.01 13.67 15.58
N THR A 223 -0.07 13.58 14.25
CA THR A 223 1.12 13.73 13.40
C THR A 223 0.88 14.72 12.27
N CYS A 224 1.85 15.60 12.03
CA CYS A 224 1.92 16.49 10.86
C CYS A 224 2.56 15.74 9.67
N ILE A 225 2.12 16.04 8.44
CA ILE A 225 2.47 15.30 7.23
C ILE A 225 3.20 16.21 6.24
N MET A 226 4.36 15.74 5.73
CA MET A 226 5.10 16.38 4.64
C MET A 226 5.14 15.45 3.42
N VAL A 227 4.90 15.98 2.22
CA VAL A 227 4.86 15.21 0.98
C VAL A 227 5.79 15.83 -0.06
N ASP A 228 6.65 15.01 -0.64
CA ASP A 228 7.56 15.38 -1.72
C ASP A 228 7.03 14.95 -3.08
N ASP A 229 5.81 15.33 -3.39
CA ASP A 229 5.18 15.10 -4.69
C ASP A 229 4.58 16.43 -5.19
N PRO A 230 4.80 16.82 -6.45
CA PRO A 230 4.27 18.07 -7.01
C PRO A 230 2.73 18.18 -6.92
N GLU A 231 2.04 17.04 -6.85
CA GLU A 231 0.59 16.97 -6.71
C GLU A 231 0.15 16.69 -5.26
N HIS A 232 1.11 16.64 -4.31
CA HIS A 232 0.89 16.40 -2.87
C HIS A 232 0.16 15.10 -2.54
N LEU A 233 0.35 14.04 -3.35
CA LEU A 233 -0.30 12.75 -3.21
C LEU A 233 0.56 11.76 -2.42
N TYR A 234 -0.07 10.94 -1.57
CA TYR A 234 0.61 9.91 -0.79
C TYR A 234 -0.30 8.72 -0.46
N CYS A 235 0.32 7.60 -0.07
CA CYS A 235 -0.41 6.40 0.33
C CYS A 235 -0.56 6.32 1.85
N VAL A 236 -1.77 6.09 2.33
CA VAL A 236 -2.06 5.87 3.74
C VAL A 236 -2.55 4.44 3.97
N THR A 237 -2.33 3.95 5.19
CA THR A 237 -2.73 2.64 5.68
C THR A 237 -2.05 1.46 4.97
N LYS A 238 -2.21 0.27 5.52
CA LYS A 238 -1.77 -1.00 4.90
C LYS A 238 -2.47 -1.34 3.58
N ASP A 239 -3.48 -0.57 3.21
CA ASP A 239 -4.29 -0.77 2.00
C ASP A 239 -3.84 0.11 0.84
N PHE A 240 -2.76 0.89 1.02
CA PHE A 240 -2.18 1.79 0.01
C PHE A 240 -3.22 2.76 -0.58
N ILE A 241 -4.07 3.29 0.29
CA ILE A 241 -5.05 4.30 -0.10
C ILE A 241 -4.31 5.56 -0.49
N VAL A 242 -4.41 5.95 -1.75
CA VAL A 242 -3.81 7.17 -2.26
C VAL A 242 -4.65 8.35 -1.83
N THR A 243 -4.02 9.37 -1.26
CA THR A 243 -4.70 10.57 -0.81
C THR A 243 -3.80 11.78 -0.96
N HIS A 244 -4.39 12.93 -0.94
CA HIS A 244 -3.75 14.23 -0.90
C HIS A 244 -3.67 14.68 0.56
N ASN A 245 -2.70 15.52 0.97
CA ASN A 245 -2.67 16.04 2.33
C ASN A 245 -4.00 16.71 2.71
N THR A 246 -4.56 17.54 1.82
CA THR A 246 -5.90 18.11 1.96
C THR A 246 -6.99 17.03 2.04
N GLU A 247 -6.93 15.99 1.19
CA GLU A 247 -7.89 14.87 1.21
C GLU A 247 -7.78 14.04 2.50
N THR A 248 -6.58 13.90 3.07
CA THR A 248 -6.43 13.25 4.39
C THR A 248 -7.14 14.05 5.47
N VAL A 249 -6.98 15.38 5.47
CA VAL A 249 -7.65 16.21 6.47
C VAL A 249 -9.16 16.21 6.28
N LYS A 250 -9.66 16.15 5.04
CA LYS A 250 -11.10 15.93 4.76
C LYS A 250 -11.58 14.61 5.31
N ALA A 251 -10.87 13.50 5.01
CA ALA A 251 -11.23 12.18 5.53
C ALA A 251 -11.18 12.13 7.07
N MET A 252 -10.23 12.84 7.69
CA MET A 252 -10.17 13.01 9.14
C MET A 252 -11.35 13.84 9.66
N ALA A 253 -11.73 14.92 8.99
CA ALA A 253 -12.88 15.74 9.35
C ALA A 253 -14.18 14.93 9.27
N GLU A 254 -14.34 14.13 8.22
CA GLU A 254 -15.47 13.20 8.09
C GLU A 254 -15.48 12.18 9.24
N GLY A 255 -14.33 11.53 9.50
CA GLY A 255 -14.21 10.50 10.55
C GLY A 255 -14.38 11.04 11.97
N LEU A 256 -13.85 12.24 12.28
CA LEU A 256 -13.88 12.82 13.62
C LEU A 256 -15.13 13.66 13.89
N PHE A 257 -15.63 14.34 12.87
CA PHE A 257 -16.69 15.35 12.99
C PHE A 257 -17.91 15.06 12.11
N GLY A 258 -17.95 13.89 11.45
CA GLY A 258 -19.11 13.39 10.74
C GLY A 258 -19.35 13.96 9.33
N SER A 259 -18.52 14.90 8.85
CA SER A 259 -18.60 15.45 7.50
C SER A 259 -17.28 16.07 7.06
N GLU A 260 -16.92 15.92 5.80
CA GLU A 260 -15.79 16.64 5.16
C GLU A 260 -15.94 18.16 5.24
N GLU A 261 -17.19 18.67 5.29
CA GLU A 261 -17.47 20.09 5.44
C GLU A 261 -17.01 20.65 6.80
N ASN A 262 -16.78 19.77 7.80
CA ASN A 262 -16.23 20.16 9.09
C ASN A 262 -14.70 20.28 9.04
N MET A 263 -14.17 20.74 7.92
CA MET A 263 -12.80 21.17 7.72
C MET A 263 -12.76 22.68 7.41
N ILE A 264 -11.76 23.34 7.97
CA ILE A 264 -11.41 24.73 7.66
C ILE A 264 -9.99 24.69 7.11
N ARG A 265 -9.75 25.27 5.93
CA ARG A 265 -8.43 25.38 5.33
C ARG A 265 -7.99 26.83 5.27
N PHE A 266 -6.77 27.08 5.72
CA PHE A 266 -6.05 28.32 5.55
C PHE A 266 -4.81 28.05 4.70
N ASP A 267 -4.74 28.68 3.53
CA ASP A 267 -3.55 28.69 2.69
C ASP A 267 -2.59 29.75 3.24
N MET A 268 -1.46 29.31 3.78
CA MET A 268 -0.54 30.20 4.48
C MET A 268 0.23 31.10 3.52
N SER A 269 0.18 30.83 2.22
CA SER A 269 0.70 31.72 1.19
C SER A 269 -0.07 33.05 1.06
N GLU A 270 -1.30 33.11 1.62
CA GLU A 270 -2.10 34.33 1.67
C GLU A 270 -1.74 35.27 2.85
N TYR A 271 -0.82 34.81 3.74
CA TYR A 271 -0.47 35.53 4.98
C TYR A 271 1.02 35.79 5.11
N GLN A 272 1.61 36.43 4.07
CA GLN A 272 3.04 36.64 3.95
C GLN A 272 3.54 37.97 4.51
N THR A 273 2.65 38.94 4.70
CA THR A 273 3.01 40.29 5.12
C THR A 273 2.61 40.60 6.57
N VAL A 274 3.13 41.71 7.12
CA VAL A 274 2.81 42.18 8.48
C VAL A 274 1.31 42.48 8.61
N ASP A 275 0.72 43.03 7.57
CA ASP A 275 -0.72 43.39 7.56
C ASP A 275 -1.61 42.15 7.60
N ASP A 276 -1.15 41.05 6.99
CA ASP A 276 -1.87 39.77 6.96
C ASP A 276 -1.93 39.09 8.33
N VAL A 277 -1.06 39.45 9.29
CA VAL A 277 -1.08 38.87 10.64
C VAL A 277 -2.43 39.16 11.32
N ASN A 278 -2.94 40.40 11.16
CA ASN A 278 -4.24 40.74 11.72
C ASN A 278 -5.40 40.11 10.94
N LYS A 279 -5.27 40.00 9.61
CA LYS A 279 -6.21 39.24 8.75
C LYS A 279 -6.32 37.80 9.22
N PHE A 280 -5.18 37.10 9.36
CA PHE A 280 -5.13 35.74 9.86
C PHE A 280 -5.80 35.57 11.22
N ARG A 281 -5.52 36.48 12.16
CA ARG A 281 -6.12 36.49 13.51
C ARG A 281 -7.63 36.52 13.48
N GLU A 282 -8.20 37.47 12.70
CA GLU A 282 -9.65 37.64 12.64
C GLU A 282 -10.34 36.47 11.92
N GLU A 283 -9.82 36.05 10.75
CA GLU A 283 -10.41 34.97 9.97
C GLU A 283 -10.41 33.65 10.74
N ASN A 284 -9.32 33.36 11.47
CA ASN A 284 -9.26 32.16 12.33
C ASN A 284 -10.27 32.25 13.49
N ALA A 285 -10.32 33.36 14.18
CA ALA A 285 -11.26 33.57 15.28
C ALA A 285 -12.72 33.44 14.83
N ASP A 286 -13.05 34.00 13.67
CA ASP A 286 -14.39 33.92 13.09
C ASP A 286 -14.74 32.50 12.63
N ALA A 287 -13.80 31.81 11.97
CA ALA A 287 -13.99 30.45 11.47
C ALA A 287 -14.28 29.48 12.61
N ILE A 288 -13.46 29.50 13.67
CA ILE A 288 -13.61 28.60 14.84
C ILE A 288 -14.86 29.00 15.66
N THR A 289 -15.22 30.26 15.72
CA THR A 289 -16.47 30.68 16.38
C THR A 289 -17.70 30.08 15.68
N LYS A 290 -17.66 29.98 14.34
CA LYS A 290 -18.75 29.40 13.54
C LYS A 290 -18.75 27.87 13.59
N LYS A 291 -17.55 27.24 13.61
CA LYS A 291 -17.37 25.79 13.61
C LYS A 291 -16.35 25.35 14.69
N PRO A 292 -16.77 25.26 15.97
CA PRO A 292 -15.84 24.95 17.05
C PRO A 292 -15.35 23.49 17.06
N TYR A 293 -16.10 22.57 16.44
CA TYR A 293 -15.74 21.15 16.27
C TYR A 293 -15.35 20.92 14.81
N THR A 294 -14.07 21.06 14.50
CA THR A 294 -13.60 21.08 13.12
C THR A 294 -12.14 20.64 13.00
N ALA A 295 -11.76 20.13 11.84
CA ALA A 295 -10.36 19.99 11.47
C ALA A 295 -9.88 21.31 10.85
N VAL A 296 -8.78 21.87 11.35
CA VAL A 296 -8.17 23.08 10.81
C VAL A 296 -6.87 22.70 10.12
N LEU A 297 -6.82 22.92 8.81
CA LEU A 297 -5.62 22.74 8.00
C LEU A 297 -4.94 24.09 7.75
N TYR A 298 -3.72 24.23 8.24
CA TYR A 298 -2.81 25.32 7.88
C TYR A 298 -1.86 24.77 6.81
N ASP A 299 -2.09 25.14 5.57
CA ASP A 299 -1.40 24.58 4.41
C ASP A 299 -0.18 25.45 4.04
N GLU A 300 0.98 24.82 3.77
CA GLU A 300 2.25 25.49 3.43
C GLU A 300 2.74 26.50 4.48
N VAL A 301 2.81 26.07 5.74
CA VAL A 301 3.12 26.95 6.88
C VAL A 301 4.44 27.70 6.76
N GLU A 302 5.41 27.19 6.01
CA GLU A 302 6.70 27.85 5.76
C GLU A 302 6.58 29.17 5.01
N LYS A 303 5.47 29.40 4.29
CA LYS A 303 5.23 30.62 3.51
C LYS A 303 4.70 31.78 4.37
N ALA A 304 4.20 31.49 5.56
CA ALA A 304 3.55 32.49 6.40
C ALA A 304 4.56 33.48 7.02
N HIS A 305 4.08 34.70 7.26
CA HIS A 305 4.86 35.70 8.00
C HIS A 305 5.16 35.25 9.44
N LYS A 306 6.30 35.66 9.98
CA LYS A 306 6.74 35.25 11.34
C LYS A 306 5.72 35.57 12.43
N GLY A 307 5.01 36.69 12.33
CA GLY A 307 3.94 37.05 13.26
C GLY A 307 2.75 36.10 13.24
N VAL A 308 2.47 35.44 12.11
CA VAL A 308 1.47 34.39 12.01
C VAL A 308 1.94 33.15 12.76
N MET A 309 3.23 32.80 12.66
CA MET A 309 3.82 31.72 13.44
C MET A 309 3.70 31.92 14.95
N ASP A 310 3.80 33.18 15.42
CA ASP A 310 3.61 33.51 16.84
C ASP A 310 2.13 33.30 17.28
N LEU A 311 1.19 33.57 16.40
CA LEU A 311 -0.22 33.26 16.64
C LEU A 311 -0.52 31.78 16.64
N LEU A 312 0.11 31.01 15.73
CA LEU A 312 0.01 29.55 15.72
C LEU A 312 0.58 28.93 17.00
N LEU A 313 1.71 29.43 17.49
CA LEU A 313 2.26 29.03 18.79
C LEU A 313 1.26 29.28 19.92
N GLN A 314 0.63 30.44 19.97
CA GLN A 314 -0.42 30.73 20.97
C GLN A 314 -1.59 29.75 20.89
N ILE A 315 -2.02 29.42 19.66
CA ILE A 315 -3.11 28.44 19.44
C ILE A 315 -2.70 27.05 19.94
N LEU A 316 -1.49 26.60 19.64
CA LEU A 316 -0.99 25.28 20.02
C LEU A 316 -0.69 25.16 21.52
N ASP A 317 -0.21 26.24 22.15
CA ASP A 317 0.12 26.27 23.58
C ASP A 317 -1.11 26.40 24.45
N ASP A 318 -1.88 27.49 24.21
CA ASP A 318 -2.99 27.87 25.07
C ASP A 318 -4.33 27.25 24.65
N GLY A 319 -4.41 26.69 23.44
CA GLY A 319 -5.68 26.22 22.84
C GLY A 319 -6.69 27.35 22.63
N ARG A 320 -6.21 28.61 22.46
CA ARG A 320 -7.07 29.80 22.30
C ARG A 320 -6.36 30.86 21.49
N LEU A 321 -7.18 31.71 20.84
CA LEU A 321 -6.74 32.89 20.12
C LEU A 321 -7.56 34.09 20.57
N THR A 322 -6.88 35.22 20.83
CA THR A 322 -7.57 36.47 21.16
C THR A 322 -7.68 37.36 19.92
N ASN A 323 -8.90 37.70 19.52
CA ASN A 323 -9.12 38.58 18.39
C ASN A 323 -8.80 40.04 18.74
N ARG A 324 -8.85 40.98 17.79
CA ARG A 324 -8.55 42.38 17.98
C ARG A 324 -9.48 43.12 18.97
N TYR A 325 -10.67 42.56 19.20
CA TYR A 325 -11.65 43.12 20.16
C TYR A 325 -11.49 42.58 21.58
N GLY A 326 -10.41 41.80 21.86
CA GLY A 326 -10.17 41.22 23.16
C GLY A 326 -10.97 39.94 23.45
N ARG A 327 -11.78 39.46 22.49
CA ARG A 327 -12.55 38.24 22.64
C ARG A 327 -11.66 37.02 22.44
N GLN A 328 -11.68 36.09 23.40
CA GLN A 328 -10.98 34.83 23.31
C GLN A 328 -11.85 33.76 22.60
N VAL A 329 -11.26 33.08 21.66
CA VAL A 329 -11.85 31.95 20.92
C VAL A 329 -11.06 30.68 21.27
N SER A 330 -11.78 29.62 21.61
CA SER A 330 -11.18 28.33 22.04
C SER A 330 -11.00 27.38 20.86
N PHE A 331 -9.81 26.82 20.74
CA PHE A 331 -9.42 25.79 19.76
C PHE A 331 -9.39 24.38 20.36
N ARG A 332 -9.81 24.21 21.63
CA ARG A 332 -9.71 22.93 22.35
C ARG A 332 -10.48 21.78 21.72
N ASN A 333 -11.48 22.07 20.91
CA ASN A 333 -12.29 21.10 20.19
C ASN A 333 -11.91 21.03 18.70
N ALA A 334 -10.90 21.79 18.28
CA ALA A 334 -10.40 21.79 16.92
C ALA A 334 -9.22 20.81 16.82
N TYR A 335 -9.15 20.12 15.69
CA TYR A 335 -8.03 19.28 15.31
C TYR A 335 -7.12 20.07 14.37
N ILE A 336 -5.88 20.30 14.76
CA ILE A 336 -4.97 21.18 14.03
C ILE A 336 -3.99 20.34 13.21
N VAL A 337 -3.93 20.61 11.91
CA VAL A 337 -2.99 20.00 10.97
C VAL A 337 -2.17 21.11 10.30
N LEU A 338 -0.87 20.93 10.25
CA LEU A 338 0.08 21.80 9.58
C LEU A 338 0.71 21.03 8.42
N THR A 339 0.79 21.61 7.22
CA THR A 339 1.56 21.04 6.11
C THR A 339 2.74 21.92 5.77
N THR A 340 3.83 21.33 5.29
CA THR A 340 5.03 22.05 4.87
C THR A 340 5.83 21.25 3.84
N ASN A 341 6.52 21.98 2.95
CA ASN A 341 7.45 21.43 1.96
C ASN A 341 8.91 21.53 2.43
N VAL A 342 9.15 21.97 3.66
CA VAL A 342 10.50 22.08 4.23
C VAL A 342 11.16 20.70 4.35
N GLY A 343 12.36 20.55 3.77
CA GLY A 343 13.13 19.29 3.81
C GLY A 343 12.95 18.39 2.59
N ASN A 344 12.14 18.77 1.61
CA ASN A 344 11.92 18.00 0.39
C ASN A 344 13.24 17.65 -0.32
N ASN A 345 14.11 18.64 -0.57
CA ASN A 345 15.38 18.43 -1.27
C ASN A 345 16.29 17.46 -0.50
N ILE A 346 16.31 17.58 0.84
CA ILE A 346 17.12 16.70 1.71
C ILE A 346 16.60 15.27 1.66
N PHE A 347 15.29 15.10 1.57
CA PHE A 347 14.66 13.78 1.47
C PHE A 347 14.94 13.14 0.12
N GLN A 348 14.90 13.91 -0.98
CA GLN A 348 15.25 13.45 -2.33
C GLN A 348 16.69 13.00 -2.42
N GLU A 349 17.65 13.82 -1.95
CA GLU A 349 19.07 13.48 -1.92
C GLU A 349 19.35 12.22 -1.09
N ALA A 350 18.67 12.07 0.05
CA ALA A 350 18.80 10.89 0.89
C ALA A 350 18.18 9.64 0.26
N GLN A 351 17.15 9.80 -0.59
CA GLN A 351 16.54 8.72 -1.35
C GLN A 351 17.45 8.27 -2.49
N GLU A 352 18.05 9.18 -3.23
CA GLU A 352 19.03 8.90 -4.29
C GLU A 352 20.27 8.19 -3.75
N GLN A 353 20.65 8.47 -2.50
CA GLN A 353 21.78 7.84 -1.80
C GLN A 353 21.40 6.52 -1.09
N ASP A 354 20.17 6.02 -1.28
CA ASP A 354 19.65 4.79 -0.66
C ASP A 354 19.85 4.69 0.86
N ARG A 355 19.78 5.83 1.57
CA ARG A 355 19.93 5.87 3.02
C ARG A 355 18.75 5.20 3.73
N ASP A 356 19.01 4.66 4.92
CA ASP A 356 17.98 4.07 5.77
C ASP A 356 16.88 5.10 6.12
N ILE A 357 15.65 4.61 6.31
CA ILE A 357 14.46 5.44 6.62
C ILE A 357 14.65 6.25 7.91
N THR A 358 15.38 5.69 8.89
CA THR A 358 15.67 6.35 10.16
C THR A 358 16.61 7.56 9.98
N GLU A 359 17.60 7.44 9.08
CA GLU A 359 18.50 8.56 8.74
C GLU A 359 17.73 9.64 7.97
N LYS A 360 16.86 9.26 7.03
CA LYS A 360 15.99 10.19 6.29
C LYS A 360 15.12 11.00 7.26
N LEU A 361 14.52 10.34 8.24
CA LEU A 361 13.71 10.99 9.28
C LEU A 361 14.50 12.00 10.13
N SER A 362 15.73 11.66 10.50
CA SER A 362 16.59 12.55 11.29
C SER A 362 17.00 13.80 10.51
N LEU A 363 17.28 13.65 9.20
CA LEU A 363 17.63 14.76 8.31
C LEU A 363 16.44 15.72 8.10
N VAL A 364 15.25 15.16 7.85
CA VAL A 364 14.00 15.95 7.74
C VAL A 364 13.74 16.74 9.03
N ARG A 365 13.90 16.08 10.19
CA ARG A 365 13.73 16.74 11.48
C ARG A 365 14.71 17.89 11.67
N SER A 366 15.95 17.69 11.24
CA SER A 366 16.97 18.75 11.27
C SER A 366 16.61 19.93 10.37
N ALA A 367 16.06 19.66 9.18
CA ALA A 367 15.57 20.70 8.27
C ALA A 367 14.40 21.50 8.84
N LEU A 368 13.50 20.85 9.55
CA LEU A 368 12.41 21.53 10.25
C LEU A 368 12.93 22.47 11.33
N PHE A 369 13.92 22.06 12.12
CA PHE A 369 14.57 22.90 13.15
C PHE A 369 15.33 24.09 12.58
N GLN A 370 15.77 24.03 11.31
CA GLN A 370 16.40 25.16 10.63
C GLN A 370 15.41 26.22 10.13
N ASN A 371 14.19 25.80 9.79
CA ASN A 371 13.18 26.65 9.17
C ASN A 371 12.10 27.12 10.14
N PHE A 372 11.83 26.34 11.18
CA PHE A 372 10.83 26.68 12.20
C PHE A 372 11.47 26.83 13.57
N ARG A 373 10.85 27.64 14.41
CA ARG A 373 11.31 27.77 15.79
C ARG A 373 11.16 26.44 16.53
N PRO A 374 12.17 26.08 17.36
CA PRO A 374 12.13 24.84 18.15
C PRO A 374 10.87 24.70 19.00
N GLU A 375 10.33 25.84 19.50
CA GLU A 375 9.13 25.89 20.31
C GLU A 375 7.90 25.40 19.53
N LEU A 376 7.77 25.77 18.23
CA LEU A 376 6.67 25.32 17.39
C LEU A 376 6.75 23.81 17.15
N ILE A 377 7.94 23.31 16.82
CA ILE A 377 8.16 21.87 16.58
C ILE A 377 7.92 21.06 17.85
N GLY A 378 8.31 21.63 19.03
CA GLY A 378 8.08 21.00 20.33
C GLY A 378 6.61 20.91 20.74
N ARG A 379 5.69 21.64 20.08
CA ARG A 379 4.24 21.61 20.32
C ARG A 379 3.49 20.70 19.36
N LEU A 380 4.17 20.20 18.32
CA LEU A 380 3.60 19.21 17.42
C LEU A 380 3.65 17.83 18.08
N ASP A 381 2.52 17.20 18.24
CA ASP A 381 2.43 15.85 18.79
C ASP A 381 3.21 14.87 17.92
N LYS A 382 3.20 15.06 16.59
CA LYS A 382 3.86 14.18 15.64
C LYS A 382 4.24 14.87 14.34
N VAL A 383 5.35 14.45 13.72
CA VAL A 383 5.78 14.84 12.37
C VAL A 383 5.82 13.58 11.50
N ILE A 384 5.06 13.57 10.39
CA ILE A 384 5.02 12.45 9.43
C ILE A 384 5.62 12.89 8.09
N PRO A 385 6.75 12.29 7.67
CA PRO A 385 7.23 12.46 6.31
C PRO A 385 6.46 11.54 5.35
N PHE A 386 6.19 12.05 4.16
CA PHE A 386 5.58 11.31 3.06
C PHE A 386 6.60 10.99 1.97
N VAL A 387 6.50 9.79 1.41
CA VAL A 387 7.37 9.32 0.33
C VAL A 387 6.71 9.61 -1.02
N PRO A 388 7.47 10.00 -2.06
CA PRO A 388 6.95 10.21 -3.41
C PRO A 388 6.19 8.99 -3.93
N LEU A 389 5.15 9.22 -4.72
CA LEU A 389 4.37 8.18 -5.38
C LEU A 389 5.14 7.56 -6.54
N SER A 390 5.01 6.25 -6.72
CA SER A 390 5.57 5.60 -7.91
C SER A 390 4.85 6.05 -9.19
N PRO A 391 5.52 5.99 -10.36
CA PRO A 391 4.90 6.37 -11.63
C PRO A 391 3.59 5.63 -11.93
N GLU A 392 3.48 4.37 -11.50
CA GLU A 392 2.30 3.54 -11.71
C GLU A 392 1.10 4.04 -10.88
N VAL A 393 1.36 4.40 -9.62
CA VAL A 393 0.33 4.96 -8.74
C VAL A 393 -0.14 6.32 -9.27
N ARG A 394 0.78 7.16 -9.76
CA ARG A 394 0.44 8.44 -10.42
C ARG A 394 -0.48 8.22 -11.62
N LYS A 395 -0.17 7.23 -12.47
CA LYS A 395 -0.99 6.88 -13.64
C LYS A 395 -2.41 6.45 -13.24
N GLU A 396 -2.55 5.63 -12.20
CA GLU A 396 -3.87 5.20 -11.71
C GLU A 396 -4.70 6.37 -11.17
N ILE A 397 -4.07 7.30 -10.47
CA ILE A 397 -4.73 8.51 -9.98
C ILE A 397 -5.20 9.38 -11.15
N SER A 398 -4.32 9.60 -12.14
CA SER A 398 -4.68 10.37 -13.34
C SER A 398 -5.89 9.77 -14.07
N ILE A 399 -5.93 8.44 -14.20
CA ILE A 399 -7.09 7.74 -14.79
C ILE A 399 -8.34 7.97 -13.95
N ARG A 400 -8.24 7.87 -12.63
CA ARG A 400 -9.38 8.07 -11.71
C ARG A 400 -9.93 9.50 -11.79
N GLU A 401 -9.07 10.50 -11.77
CA GLU A 401 -9.46 11.90 -11.85
C GLU A 401 -10.05 12.25 -13.24
N LEU A 402 -9.48 11.70 -14.31
CA LEU A 402 -10.06 11.82 -15.65
C LEU A 402 -11.45 11.18 -15.73
N THR A 403 -11.65 10.03 -15.07
CA THR A 403 -12.97 9.37 -15.02
C THR A 403 -13.98 10.24 -14.28
N LYS A 404 -13.64 10.79 -13.11
CA LYS A 404 -14.50 11.73 -12.36
C LYS A 404 -14.83 12.96 -13.20
N PHE A 405 -13.84 13.54 -13.88
CA PHE A 405 -14.03 14.68 -14.76
C PHE A 405 -14.97 14.34 -15.91
N THR A 406 -14.79 13.18 -16.53
CA THR A 406 -15.65 12.71 -17.63
C THR A 406 -17.09 12.51 -17.16
N GLU A 407 -17.31 11.93 -15.99
CA GLU A 407 -18.65 11.78 -15.39
C GLU A 407 -19.30 13.13 -15.07
N MET A 408 -18.53 14.07 -14.52
CA MET A 408 -19.01 15.42 -14.23
C MET A 408 -19.41 16.17 -15.51
N VAL A 409 -18.65 16.02 -16.58
CA VAL A 409 -18.91 16.65 -17.88
C VAL A 409 -20.12 15.99 -18.57
N ASN A 410 -20.22 14.65 -18.51
CA ASN A 410 -21.37 13.91 -19.06
C ASN A 410 -22.67 14.26 -18.34
N ASN A 411 -22.64 14.43 -17.01
CA ASN A 411 -23.78 14.86 -16.20
C ASN A 411 -24.23 16.31 -16.53
N LYS A 412 -23.33 17.12 -17.10
CA LYS A 412 -23.65 18.47 -17.59
C LYS A 412 -24.08 18.50 -19.09
N GLY A 413 -24.26 17.34 -19.71
CA GLY A 413 -24.73 17.21 -21.10
C GLY A 413 -23.65 17.45 -22.16
N CYS A 414 -22.37 17.48 -21.80
CA CYS A 414 -21.25 17.55 -22.75
C CYS A 414 -20.65 16.15 -22.98
N LEU A 415 -20.50 15.74 -24.21
CA LEU A 415 -19.81 14.50 -24.59
C LEU A 415 -18.33 14.81 -24.80
N LEU A 416 -17.46 14.19 -24.01
CA LEU A 416 -16.02 14.20 -24.22
C LEU A 416 -15.66 12.96 -25.06
N TYR A 417 -15.14 13.23 -26.29
CA TYR A 417 -14.56 12.18 -27.11
C TYR A 417 -13.06 12.12 -26.83
N THR A 418 -12.59 11.00 -26.28
CA THR A 418 -11.18 10.69 -26.28
C THR A 418 -10.83 10.04 -27.61
N SER A 419 -9.95 10.66 -28.37
CA SER A 419 -9.38 10.05 -29.59
C SER A 419 -8.66 8.76 -29.23
N PRO A 420 -8.93 7.62 -29.87
CA PRO A 420 -8.11 6.43 -29.71
C PRO A 420 -6.76 6.68 -30.38
N SER A 421 -5.69 6.75 -29.60
CA SER A 421 -4.31 6.65 -30.07
C SER A 421 -3.72 5.31 -29.66
#